data_7dcc1f74dbea1b916b0e1d5daa8df382
#
_entry.id   7dcc1f74dbea1b916b0e1d5daa8df382
#
_cell.length_a   1.000
_cell.length_b   1.000
_cell.length_c   1.000
_cell.angle_alpha   90.00
_cell.angle_beta   90.00
_cell.angle_gamma   90.00
#
_symmetry.space_group_name_H-M   'P 1'
#
loop_
_entity.id
_entity.type
_entity.pdbx_description
1 polymer ?
#
loop_
_entity_poly.entity_id
_entity_poly.type
_entity_poly.pdbx_seq_one_letter_code
_entity_poly.pdbx_strand_id
1 'polypeptide(L)'
;MRHPFLNDNGQAVTIHLPSLPTCLTTWSDPTRIATVVPGGAMPRELSGIPFMPWEGSLMKPASPVDEPPYVLPAGMAAAAGVVVVEEDGRVWLVAPTNQFGGYEATFPKGRVDPGTSLQQTAIREAFEESGLAVELTAWLFDARRTQTFTRYYRARRIGGSPAAMGWETQAVHRVPLAHLDAVAAHPNDAAIIAALEHMKGMR
;
A
#
# COMPACT_ATOMS: atom_id res chain seq x y z
N MET A 1 17.70 13.42 1.57
CA MET A 1 17.69 13.34 0.08
C MET A 1 16.44 14.07 -0.43
N ARG A 2 16.34 14.42 -1.73
CA ARG A 2 15.10 14.98 -2.29
C ARG A 2 14.30 13.88 -2.96
N HIS A 3 12.99 13.90 -2.76
CA HIS A 3 12.06 13.03 -3.49
C HIS A 3 12.04 13.45 -4.98
N PRO A 4 11.99 12.52 -5.96
CA PRO A 4 11.96 12.87 -7.39
C PRO A 4 10.66 13.57 -7.82
N PHE A 5 9.55 13.34 -7.10
CA PHE A 5 8.27 14.01 -7.36
C PHE A 5 8.06 15.20 -6.42
N LEU A 6 7.37 16.21 -6.94
CA LEU A 6 6.90 17.35 -6.17
C LEU A 6 5.62 16.99 -5.41
N ASN A 7 5.32 17.70 -4.32
CA ASN A 7 4.03 17.58 -3.64
C ASN A 7 2.90 18.25 -4.47
N ASP A 8 1.66 18.13 -4.00
CA ASP A 8 0.47 18.65 -4.68
C ASP A 8 0.48 20.17 -4.88
N ASN A 9 1.30 20.89 -4.11
CA ASN A 9 1.53 22.33 -4.26
C ASN A 9 2.70 22.66 -5.20
N GLY A 10 3.28 21.67 -5.89
CA GLY A 10 4.42 21.86 -6.77
C GLY A 10 5.75 22.13 -6.05
N GLN A 11 5.86 21.78 -4.77
CA GLN A 11 7.05 22.02 -3.95
C GLN A 11 7.91 20.76 -3.84
N ALA A 12 9.23 20.95 -3.77
CA ALA A 12 10.16 19.86 -3.56
C ALA A 12 10.04 19.28 -2.14
N VAL A 13 9.97 17.97 -2.06
CA VAL A 13 9.89 17.22 -0.79
C VAL A 13 11.30 16.78 -0.37
N THR A 14 11.69 17.11 0.85
CA THR A 14 12.97 16.66 1.44
C THR A 14 12.71 15.47 2.34
N ILE A 15 13.44 14.38 2.11
CA ILE A 15 13.45 13.18 2.98
C ILE A 15 14.63 13.33 3.94
N HIS A 16 14.33 13.49 5.23
CA HIS A 16 15.34 13.72 6.26
C HIS A 16 15.98 12.42 6.75
N LEU A 17 15.18 11.35 6.86
CA LEU A 17 15.61 10.02 7.28
C LEU A 17 15.30 9.01 6.16
N PRO A 18 16.11 8.96 5.09
CA PRO A 18 15.81 8.11 3.95
C PRO A 18 15.92 6.63 4.32
N SER A 19 14.95 5.85 3.84
CA SER A 19 15.03 4.40 3.86
C SER A 19 16.17 3.90 2.95
N LEU A 20 16.72 2.74 3.26
CA LEU A 20 17.76 2.12 2.44
C LEU A 20 17.17 1.02 1.56
N PRO A 21 17.47 1.01 0.25
CA PRO A 21 17.04 -0.06 -0.63
C PRO A 21 17.77 -1.35 -0.29
N THR A 22 17.12 -2.49 -0.53
CA THR A 22 17.75 -3.79 -0.40
C THR A 22 18.38 -4.23 -1.72
N CYS A 23 19.27 -5.23 -1.63
CA CYS A 23 19.85 -5.89 -2.78
C CYS A 23 18.77 -6.58 -3.64
N LEU A 24 18.93 -6.61 -4.96
CA LEU A 24 17.96 -7.23 -5.88
C LEU A 24 17.70 -8.71 -5.59
N THR A 25 18.66 -9.43 -5.00
CA THR A 25 18.47 -10.84 -4.60
C THR A 25 17.40 -11.04 -3.52
N THR A 26 17.08 -10.02 -2.71
CA THR A 26 16.00 -10.11 -1.71
C THR A 26 14.60 -10.19 -2.34
N TRP A 27 14.47 -9.75 -3.59
CA TRP A 27 13.19 -9.76 -4.31
C TRP A 27 12.73 -11.17 -4.65
N SER A 28 13.66 -12.09 -4.91
CA SER A 28 13.36 -13.50 -5.19
C SER A 28 13.33 -14.41 -3.96
N ASP A 29 13.71 -13.91 -2.77
CA ASP A 29 13.71 -14.68 -1.53
C ASP A 29 12.43 -14.37 -0.72
N PRO A 30 11.45 -15.29 -0.63
CA PRO A 30 10.18 -15.05 0.05
C PRO A 30 10.29 -14.89 1.57
N THR A 31 11.44 -15.22 2.14
CA THR A 31 11.69 -15.11 3.59
C THR A 31 12.26 -13.75 3.98
N ARG A 32 12.65 -12.92 3.01
CA ARG A 32 13.31 -11.63 3.23
C ARG A 32 12.43 -10.45 2.87
N ILE A 33 12.64 -9.35 3.57
CA ILE A 33 12.03 -8.06 3.23
C ILE A 33 12.80 -7.48 2.04
N ALA A 34 12.08 -7.13 0.98
CA ALA A 34 12.62 -6.38 -0.14
C ALA A 34 12.14 -4.93 -0.06
N THR A 35 13.05 -3.98 -0.25
CA THR A 35 12.78 -2.54 -0.14
C THR A 35 13.28 -1.82 -1.37
N VAL A 36 12.45 -0.96 -1.93
CA VAL A 36 12.81 0.00 -2.98
C VAL A 36 12.53 1.42 -2.51
N VAL A 37 13.36 2.35 -2.94
CA VAL A 37 13.22 3.80 -2.73
C VAL A 37 12.82 4.48 -4.04
N PRO A 38 12.34 5.73 -4.05
CA PRO A 38 11.94 6.43 -5.26
C PRO A 38 13.04 6.43 -6.33
N GLY A 39 12.73 5.95 -7.54
CA GLY A 39 13.70 5.79 -8.63
C GLY A 39 14.76 4.71 -8.42
N GLY A 40 14.62 3.89 -7.38
CA GLY A 40 15.57 2.83 -7.05
C GLY A 40 15.54 1.66 -8.05
N ALA A 41 16.61 0.84 -8.02
CA ALA A 41 16.71 -0.34 -8.87
C ALA A 41 15.68 -1.41 -8.48
N MET A 42 15.04 -1.99 -9.49
CA MET A 42 14.04 -3.05 -9.39
C MET A 42 14.43 -4.25 -10.25
N PRO A 43 14.00 -5.49 -9.93
CA PRO A 43 13.98 -6.56 -10.90
C PRO A 43 13.11 -6.16 -12.10
N ARG A 44 13.28 -6.82 -13.24
CA ARG A 44 12.47 -6.52 -14.44
C ARG A 44 11.01 -6.87 -14.26
N GLU A 45 10.75 -7.96 -13.54
CA GLU A 45 9.42 -8.50 -13.29
C GLU A 45 9.37 -9.24 -11.95
N LEU A 46 8.15 -9.55 -11.52
CA LEU A 46 7.87 -10.40 -10.37
C LEU A 46 6.63 -11.23 -10.67
N SER A 47 6.72 -12.56 -10.49
CA SER A 47 5.62 -13.50 -10.80
C SER A 47 5.04 -13.29 -12.21
N GLY A 48 5.91 -13.05 -13.21
CA GLY A 48 5.52 -12.82 -14.60
C GLY A 48 4.87 -11.45 -14.88
N ILE A 49 4.74 -10.56 -13.87
CA ILE A 49 4.20 -9.21 -14.05
C ILE A 49 5.37 -8.22 -14.06
N PRO A 50 5.60 -7.49 -15.18
CA PRO A 50 6.71 -6.55 -15.28
C PRO A 50 6.54 -5.33 -14.36
N PHE A 51 7.66 -4.79 -13.88
CA PHE A 51 7.72 -3.49 -13.23
C PHE A 51 7.98 -2.40 -14.26
N MET A 52 6.93 -1.72 -14.67
CA MET A 52 6.97 -0.64 -15.66
C MET A 52 5.93 0.42 -15.32
N PRO A 53 6.06 1.65 -15.86
CA PRO A 53 5.02 2.66 -15.70
C PRO A 53 3.65 2.11 -16.12
N TRP A 54 2.63 2.44 -15.34
CA TRP A 54 1.27 2.00 -15.61
C TRP A 54 0.57 2.99 -16.55
N GLU A 55 0.12 2.51 -17.69
CA GLU A 55 -0.61 3.32 -18.69
C GLU A 55 -2.12 3.05 -18.70
N GLY A 56 -2.57 2.10 -17.87
CA GLY A 56 -4.00 1.75 -17.74
C GLY A 56 -4.78 2.75 -16.88
N SER A 57 -6.11 2.69 -17.00
CA SER A 57 -6.99 3.49 -16.14
C SER A 57 -7.02 2.95 -14.71
N LEU A 58 -6.91 3.83 -13.72
CA LEU A 58 -7.09 3.53 -12.30
C LEU A 58 -8.48 3.94 -11.79
N MET A 59 -9.32 4.51 -12.66
CA MET A 59 -10.55 5.20 -12.24
C MET A 59 -11.71 4.27 -11.91
N LYS A 60 -11.64 2.99 -12.29
CA LYS A 60 -12.73 2.04 -11.98
C LYS A 60 -12.14 0.67 -11.71
N PRO A 61 -12.64 -0.06 -10.67
CA PRO A 61 -12.34 -1.47 -10.55
C PRO A 61 -12.82 -2.21 -11.81
N ALA A 62 -12.02 -3.13 -12.31
CA ALA A 62 -12.39 -3.95 -13.47
C ALA A 62 -13.69 -4.74 -13.20
N SER A 63 -13.88 -5.15 -11.94
CA SER A 63 -15.12 -5.72 -11.41
C SER A 63 -15.32 -5.19 -10.00
N PRO A 64 -16.49 -4.64 -9.66
CA PRO A 64 -16.81 -4.27 -8.27
C PRO A 64 -16.73 -5.51 -7.37
N VAL A 65 -16.19 -5.31 -6.19
CA VAL A 65 -16.14 -6.34 -5.13
C VAL A 65 -17.41 -6.21 -4.28
N ASP A 66 -18.05 -7.34 -3.99
CA ASP A 66 -19.16 -7.38 -3.05
C ASP A 66 -18.68 -7.01 -1.65
N GLU A 67 -19.38 -6.08 -1.01
CA GLU A 67 -19.01 -5.54 0.29
C GLU A 67 -20.25 -5.22 1.14
N PRO A 68 -20.16 -5.36 2.47
CA PRO A 68 -21.26 -5.00 3.37
C PRO A 68 -21.50 -3.48 3.37
N PRO A 69 -22.66 -3.01 3.82
CA PRO A 69 -22.93 -1.59 3.99
C PRO A 69 -21.82 -0.92 4.83
N TYR A 70 -21.36 0.24 4.36
CA TYR A 70 -20.37 1.03 5.08
C TYR A 70 -21.08 2.05 5.96
N VAL A 71 -20.92 1.90 7.28
CA VAL A 71 -21.52 2.82 8.26
C VAL A 71 -20.41 3.66 8.88
N LEU A 72 -20.30 4.92 8.44
CA LEU A 72 -19.30 5.85 8.95
C LEU A 72 -19.65 6.31 10.36
N PRO A 73 -18.80 6.06 11.38
CA PRO A 73 -19.04 6.54 12.73
C PRO A 73 -19.00 8.07 12.80
N ALA A 74 -19.83 8.65 13.65
CA ALA A 74 -19.87 10.09 13.85
C ALA A 74 -18.49 10.66 14.25
N GLY A 75 -18.11 11.79 13.63
CA GLY A 75 -16.85 12.48 13.90
C GLY A 75 -15.62 11.86 13.23
N MET A 76 -15.78 10.83 12.39
CA MET A 76 -14.69 10.23 11.65
C MET A 76 -14.76 10.59 10.17
N ALA A 77 -13.60 10.64 9.50
CA ALA A 77 -13.53 10.76 8.06
C ALA A 77 -13.52 9.35 7.41
N ALA A 78 -14.19 9.22 6.27
CA ALA A 78 -14.13 8.02 5.48
C ALA A 78 -12.76 7.86 4.81
N ALA A 79 -12.22 6.64 4.80
CA ALA A 79 -10.99 6.30 4.11
C ALA A 79 -11.08 4.89 3.53
N ALA A 80 -10.23 4.61 2.54
CA ALA A 80 -10.11 3.28 1.98
C ALA A 80 -8.64 2.94 1.71
N GLY A 81 -8.31 1.65 1.75
CA GLY A 81 -6.97 1.17 1.52
C GLY A 81 -6.94 -0.28 1.04
N VAL A 82 -5.75 -0.76 0.76
CA VAL A 82 -5.55 -2.11 0.22
C VAL A 82 -4.53 -2.90 1.04
N VAL A 83 -4.72 -4.21 1.02
CA VAL A 83 -3.71 -5.20 1.39
C VAL A 83 -3.36 -5.96 0.13
N VAL A 84 -2.23 -5.62 -0.47
CA VAL A 84 -1.76 -6.27 -1.69
C VAL A 84 -0.89 -7.46 -1.31
N VAL A 85 -1.34 -8.67 -1.69
CA VAL A 85 -0.66 -9.92 -1.38
C VAL A 85 -0.14 -10.55 -2.66
N GLU A 86 1.15 -10.86 -2.71
CA GLU A 86 1.79 -11.56 -3.82
C GLU A 86 1.60 -13.09 -3.70
N GLU A 87 1.88 -13.80 -4.78
CA GLU A 87 1.73 -15.26 -4.83
C GLU A 87 2.62 -16.00 -3.82
N ASP A 88 3.79 -15.46 -3.49
CA ASP A 88 4.69 -16.01 -2.48
C ASP A 88 4.31 -15.67 -1.04
N GLY A 89 3.17 -15.00 -0.85
CA GLY A 89 2.61 -14.64 0.46
C GLY A 89 3.18 -13.38 1.09
N ARG A 90 4.13 -12.68 0.43
CA ARG A 90 4.59 -11.37 0.91
C ARG A 90 3.55 -10.28 0.63
N VAL A 91 3.55 -9.28 1.49
CA VAL A 91 2.59 -8.17 1.48
C VAL A 91 3.32 -6.87 1.19
N TRP A 92 2.69 -5.98 0.43
CA TRP A 92 3.21 -4.67 0.14
C TRP A 92 2.83 -3.64 1.21
N LEU A 93 3.84 -2.93 1.71
CA LEU A 93 3.71 -1.81 2.65
C LEU A 93 4.39 -0.56 2.07
N VAL A 94 3.96 0.60 2.50
CA VAL A 94 4.55 1.89 2.19
C VAL A 94 5.18 2.50 3.45
N ALA A 95 6.34 3.13 3.31
CA ALA A 95 6.95 3.94 4.36
C ALA A 95 6.63 5.41 4.08
N PRO A 96 5.78 6.05 4.88
CA PRO A 96 5.44 7.46 4.68
C PRO A 96 6.67 8.36 4.77
N THR A 97 6.73 9.37 3.91
CA THR A 97 7.82 10.34 3.89
C THR A 97 7.97 10.99 5.27
N ASN A 98 9.20 10.95 5.79
CA ASN A 98 9.56 11.48 7.11
C ASN A 98 8.73 10.88 8.26
N GLN A 99 8.31 9.62 8.14
CA GLN A 99 7.50 8.92 9.15
C GLN A 99 6.22 9.69 9.52
N PHE A 100 5.56 10.27 8.51
CA PHE A 100 4.34 11.03 8.72
C PHE A 100 3.32 10.21 9.54
N GLY A 101 2.71 10.85 10.53
CA GLY A 101 1.76 10.20 11.44
C GLY A 101 2.37 9.18 12.41
N GLY A 102 3.70 9.10 12.50
CA GLY A 102 4.41 8.14 13.36
C GLY A 102 4.55 6.73 12.75
N TYR A 103 4.29 6.59 11.45
CA TYR A 103 4.42 5.29 10.76
C TYR A 103 5.82 5.10 10.19
N GLU A 104 6.51 4.02 10.58
CA GLU A 104 7.69 3.54 9.87
C GLU A 104 7.31 2.88 8.56
N ALA A 105 6.27 2.02 8.60
CA ALA A 105 5.58 1.49 7.44
C ALA A 105 4.11 1.21 7.76
N THR A 106 3.26 1.20 6.74
CA THR A 106 1.82 0.94 6.85
C THR A 106 1.25 0.42 5.53
N PHE A 107 -0.01 0.00 5.52
CA PHE A 107 -0.72 -0.38 4.30
C PHE A 107 -1.16 0.86 3.52
N PRO A 108 -1.10 0.86 2.17
CA PRO A 108 -1.55 1.97 1.34
C PRO A 108 -3.02 2.32 1.62
N LYS A 109 -3.31 3.59 1.86
CA LYS A 109 -4.66 4.08 2.19
C LYS A 109 -4.74 5.60 2.18
N GLY A 110 -5.91 6.13 1.89
CA GLY A 110 -6.16 7.55 2.02
C GLY A 110 -7.63 7.90 2.20
N ARG A 111 -7.90 9.19 2.32
CA ARG A 111 -9.26 9.70 2.51
C ARG A 111 -10.08 9.61 1.23
N VAL A 112 -11.38 9.36 1.40
CA VAL A 112 -12.33 9.36 0.29
C VAL A 112 -12.62 10.78 -0.14
N ASP A 113 -12.33 11.08 -1.41
CA ASP A 113 -12.68 12.37 -2.00
C ASP A 113 -14.17 12.45 -2.35
N PRO A 114 -14.75 13.67 -2.34
CA PRO A 114 -16.13 13.87 -2.77
C PRO A 114 -16.39 13.27 -4.15
N GLY A 115 -17.43 12.44 -4.26
CA GLY A 115 -17.83 11.81 -5.52
C GLY A 115 -17.07 10.54 -5.91
N THR A 116 -16.11 10.06 -5.08
CA THR A 116 -15.43 8.79 -5.28
C THR A 116 -16.02 7.70 -4.39
N SER A 117 -15.98 6.45 -4.85
CA SER A 117 -16.34 5.29 -4.03
C SER A 117 -15.14 4.84 -3.17
N LEU A 118 -15.41 4.03 -2.13
CA LEU A 118 -14.37 3.40 -1.31
C LEU A 118 -13.43 2.53 -2.15
N GLN A 119 -13.98 1.75 -3.09
CA GLN A 119 -13.19 0.90 -3.98
C GLN A 119 -12.28 1.71 -4.93
N GLN A 120 -12.80 2.79 -5.50
CA GLN A 120 -12.01 3.69 -6.35
C GLN A 120 -10.89 4.37 -5.55
N THR A 121 -11.22 4.85 -4.33
CA THR A 121 -10.22 5.43 -3.43
C THR A 121 -9.12 4.42 -3.11
N ALA A 122 -9.46 3.19 -2.74
CA ALA A 122 -8.48 2.16 -2.41
C ALA A 122 -7.51 1.86 -3.57
N ILE A 123 -8.01 1.79 -4.81
CA ILE A 123 -7.19 1.58 -6.01
C ILE A 123 -6.28 2.78 -6.28
N ARG A 124 -6.82 3.99 -6.16
CA ARG A 124 -6.07 5.23 -6.37
C ARG A 124 -4.94 5.36 -5.35
N GLU A 125 -5.24 5.19 -4.06
CA GLU A 125 -4.25 5.29 -2.98
C GLU A 125 -3.16 4.22 -3.10
N ALA A 126 -3.52 3.00 -3.52
CA ALA A 126 -2.52 1.97 -3.80
C ALA A 126 -1.50 2.45 -4.84
N PHE A 127 -1.97 3.09 -5.91
CA PHE A 127 -1.10 3.59 -6.95
C PHE A 127 -0.32 4.83 -6.53
N GLU A 128 -0.98 5.83 -5.94
CA GLU A 128 -0.37 7.08 -5.51
C GLU A 128 0.72 6.84 -4.46
N GLU A 129 0.44 6.02 -3.43
CA GLU A 129 1.40 5.77 -2.38
C GLU A 129 2.46 4.72 -2.75
N SER A 130 2.13 3.70 -3.55
CA SER A 130 3.06 2.59 -3.81
C SER A 130 3.53 2.44 -5.25
N GLY A 131 2.97 3.17 -6.21
CA GLY A 131 3.22 2.97 -7.64
C GLY A 131 2.65 1.67 -8.20
N LEU A 132 1.90 0.89 -7.42
CA LEU A 132 1.33 -0.39 -7.83
C LEU A 132 -0.05 -0.21 -8.45
N ALA A 133 -0.25 -0.74 -9.65
CA ALA A 133 -1.57 -0.94 -10.21
C ALA A 133 -2.15 -2.25 -9.65
N VAL A 134 -3.35 -2.17 -9.08
CA VAL A 134 -3.98 -3.29 -8.36
C VAL A 134 -5.39 -3.56 -8.83
N GLU A 135 -5.82 -4.80 -8.66
CA GLU A 135 -7.21 -5.22 -8.78
C GLU A 135 -7.70 -5.70 -7.41
N LEU A 136 -8.84 -5.18 -6.99
CA LEU A 136 -9.48 -5.62 -5.74
C LEU A 136 -10.04 -7.03 -5.92
N THR A 137 -9.82 -7.89 -4.93
CA THR A 137 -10.27 -9.30 -4.97
C THR A 137 -11.33 -9.64 -3.95
N ALA A 138 -11.36 -8.93 -2.83
CA ALA A 138 -12.36 -9.09 -1.78
C ALA A 138 -12.40 -7.87 -0.85
N TRP A 139 -13.56 -7.60 -0.24
CA TRP A 139 -13.61 -6.84 1.00
C TRP A 139 -12.88 -7.60 2.11
N LEU A 140 -12.11 -6.89 2.94
CA LEU A 140 -11.36 -7.50 4.03
C LEU A 140 -12.03 -7.18 5.38
N PHE A 141 -12.06 -5.92 5.78
CA PHE A 141 -12.74 -5.44 6.99
C PHE A 141 -12.70 -3.91 7.07
N ASP A 142 -13.41 -3.37 8.07
CA ASP A 142 -13.41 -1.94 8.39
C ASP A 142 -12.63 -1.69 9.69
N ALA A 143 -11.64 -0.80 9.65
CA ALA A 143 -10.78 -0.46 10.78
C ALA A 143 -11.04 0.97 11.29
N ARG A 144 -11.22 1.10 12.60
CA ARG A 144 -11.19 2.40 13.27
C ARG A 144 -9.73 2.80 13.48
N ARG A 145 -9.34 3.94 12.93
CA ARG A 145 -8.02 4.56 13.12
C ARG A 145 -8.17 5.86 13.94
N THR A 146 -7.11 6.61 14.15
CA THR A 146 -7.16 7.81 14.98
C THR A 146 -8.18 8.86 14.50
N GLN A 147 -8.23 9.12 13.20
CA GLN A 147 -9.10 10.15 12.60
C GLN A 147 -10.03 9.63 11.52
N THR A 148 -9.79 8.40 11.03
CA THR A 148 -10.50 7.80 9.91
C THR A 148 -11.14 6.47 10.29
N PHE A 149 -12.29 6.18 9.70
CA PHE A 149 -12.82 4.84 9.61
C PHE A 149 -12.48 4.32 8.23
N THR A 150 -11.60 3.33 8.16
CA THR A 150 -10.95 2.91 6.92
C THR A 150 -11.40 1.55 6.50
N ARG A 151 -11.96 1.44 5.30
CA ARG A 151 -12.29 0.16 4.67
C ARG A 151 -11.09 -0.39 3.94
N TYR A 152 -10.70 -1.62 4.25
CA TYR A 152 -9.62 -2.32 3.59
C TYR A 152 -10.11 -3.41 2.66
N TYR A 153 -9.45 -3.51 1.51
CA TYR A 153 -9.68 -4.53 0.51
C TYR A 153 -8.45 -5.39 0.33
N ARG A 154 -8.64 -6.67 0.12
CA ARG A 154 -7.60 -7.53 -0.43
C ARG A 154 -7.45 -7.21 -1.91
N ALA A 155 -6.20 -7.11 -2.36
CA ALA A 155 -5.89 -6.82 -3.75
C ALA A 155 -4.74 -7.70 -4.25
N ARG A 156 -4.68 -7.88 -5.57
CA ARG A 156 -3.53 -8.43 -6.28
C ARG A 156 -2.92 -7.35 -7.16
N ARG A 157 -1.61 -7.40 -7.33
CA ARG A 157 -0.92 -6.53 -8.26
C ARG A 157 -1.20 -6.98 -9.70
N ILE A 158 -1.47 -6.03 -10.59
CA ILE A 158 -1.67 -6.25 -12.01
C ILE A 158 -0.64 -5.50 -12.88
N GLY A 159 0.17 -4.62 -12.27
CA GLY A 159 1.20 -3.83 -12.97
C GLY A 159 1.77 -2.73 -12.09
N GLY A 160 2.32 -1.70 -12.72
CA GLY A 160 2.95 -0.58 -12.06
C GLY A 160 4.37 -0.86 -11.61
N SER A 161 5.01 0.12 -10.98
CA SER A 161 6.37 0.01 -10.45
C SER A 161 6.49 0.70 -9.10
N PRO A 162 6.87 0.00 -8.04
CA PRO A 162 7.04 0.64 -6.74
C PRO A 162 8.17 1.68 -6.71
N ALA A 163 9.12 1.65 -7.65
CA ALA A 163 10.10 2.72 -7.80
C ALA A 163 9.49 4.06 -8.25
N ALA A 164 8.23 4.05 -8.73
CA ALA A 164 7.46 5.23 -9.14
C ALA A 164 6.43 5.67 -8.06
N MET A 165 6.66 5.30 -6.80
CA MET A 165 5.84 5.74 -5.66
C MET A 165 5.71 7.27 -5.59
N GLY A 166 4.56 7.77 -5.16
CA GLY A 166 4.32 9.21 -5.02
C GLY A 166 5.11 9.88 -3.89
N TRP A 167 5.04 11.19 -3.83
CA TRP A 167 5.84 12.03 -2.91
C TRP A 167 5.55 11.77 -1.41
N GLU A 168 4.40 11.23 -1.08
CA GLU A 168 4.01 10.88 0.28
C GLU A 168 4.75 9.65 0.82
N THR A 169 5.43 8.89 -0.05
CA THR A 169 6.11 7.64 0.29
C THR A 169 7.60 7.73 -0.01
N GLN A 170 8.44 7.38 0.95
CA GLN A 170 9.91 7.37 0.81
C GLN A 170 10.49 5.98 0.53
N ALA A 171 9.72 4.92 0.75
CA ALA A 171 10.08 3.55 0.38
C ALA A 171 8.84 2.67 0.27
N VAL A 172 8.93 1.64 -0.56
CA VAL A 172 7.95 0.55 -0.63
C VAL A 172 8.64 -0.75 -0.23
N HIS A 173 7.99 -1.48 0.67
CA HIS A 173 8.48 -2.73 1.21
C HIS A 173 7.61 -3.90 0.74
N ARG A 174 8.25 -5.02 0.43
CA ARG A 174 7.59 -6.30 0.23
C ARG A 174 7.97 -7.22 1.39
N VAL A 175 7.02 -7.48 2.28
CA VAL A 175 7.25 -8.02 3.63
C VAL A 175 6.64 -9.40 3.76
N PRO A 176 7.39 -10.44 4.21
CA PRO A 176 6.82 -11.71 4.60
C PRO A 176 5.78 -11.55 5.72
N LEU A 177 4.66 -12.30 5.67
CA LEU A 177 3.61 -12.25 6.70
C LEU A 177 4.16 -12.38 8.13
N ALA A 178 5.18 -13.23 8.32
CA ALA A 178 5.80 -13.45 9.64
C ALA A 178 6.57 -12.24 10.21
N HIS A 179 6.75 -11.18 9.41
CA HIS A 179 7.46 -9.96 9.81
C HIS A 179 6.58 -8.71 9.79
N LEU A 180 5.27 -8.86 9.51
CA LEU A 180 4.37 -7.70 9.37
C LEU A 180 4.24 -6.90 10.68
N ASP A 181 4.11 -7.57 11.80
CA ASP A 181 4.01 -6.96 13.14
C ASP A 181 5.23 -6.12 13.51
N ALA A 182 6.42 -6.58 13.09
CA ALA A 182 7.67 -5.86 13.34
C ALA A 182 7.87 -4.66 12.40
N VAL A 183 7.33 -4.71 11.17
CA VAL A 183 7.51 -3.66 10.15
C VAL A 183 6.38 -2.64 10.18
N ALA A 184 5.12 -3.07 10.27
CA ALA A 184 3.94 -2.22 10.42
C ALA A 184 3.53 -2.15 11.91
N ALA A 185 4.47 -1.76 12.77
CA ALA A 185 4.34 -1.82 14.23
C ALA A 185 3.36 -0.78 14.83
N HIS A 186 2.83 0.14 14.01
CA HIS A 186 1.90 1.15 14.53
C HIS A 186 0.58 0.51 14.97
N PRO A 187 0.03 0.86 16.17
CA PRO A 187 -1.18 0.23 16.73
C PRO A 187 -2.40 0.22 15.81
N ASN A 188 -2.53 1.21 14.94
CA ASN A 188 -3.60 1.27 13.95
C ASN A 188 -3.55 0.14 12.90
N ASP A 189 -2.43 -0.54 12.74
CA ASP A 189 -2.26 -1.61 11.75
C ASP A 189 -2.43 -3.01 12.38
N ALA A 190 -2.45 -3.12 13.70
CA ALA A 190 -2.57 -4.39 14.42
C ALA A 190 -3.82 -5.20 14.00
N ALA A 191 -4.96 -4.53 13.80
CA ALA A 191 -6.19 -5.19 13.38
C ALA A 191 -6.09 -5.78 11.96
N ILE A 192 -5.33 -5.12 11.07
CA ILE A 192 -5.10 -5.60 9.69
C ILE A 192 -4.23 -6.85 9.72
N ILE A 193 -3.16 -6.82 10.51
CA ILE A 193 -2.23 -7.94 10.67
C ILE A 193 -2.97 -9.16 11.23
N ALA A 194 -3.76 -8.99 12.28
CA ALA A 194 -4.56 -10.06 12.87
C ALA A 194 -5.56 -10.67 11.86
N ALA A 195 -6.19 -9.85 11.01
CA ALA A 195 -7.09 -10.34 9.97
C ALA A 195 -6.35 -11.18 8.92
N LEU A 196 -5.13 -10.80 8.54
CA LEU A 196 -4.30 -11.55 7.59
C LEU A 196 -3.83 -12.90 8.15
N GLU A 197 -3.45 -12.94 9.42
CA GLU A 197 -3.05 -14.17 10.12
C GLU A 197 -4.22 -15.17 10.22
N HIS A 198 -5.42 -14.65 10.54
CA HIS A 198 -6.62 -15.49 10.60
C HIS A 198 -6.94 -16.13 9.24
N MET A 199 -6.82 -15.38 8.16
CA MET A 199 -7.05 -15.89 6.80
C MET A 199 -6.02 -16.96 6.39
N LYS A 200 -4.78 -16.91 6.90
CA LYS A 200 -3.76 -17.95 6.65
C LYS A 200 -4.11 -19.27 7.31
N GLY A 201 -4.69 -19.23 8.51
CA GLY A 201 -5.08 -20.43 9.26
C GLY A 201 -6.31 -21.18 8.70
N MET A 202 -7.03 -20.57 7.74
CA MET A 202 -8.24 -21.15 7.09
C MET A 202 -7.96 -21.82 5.73
N ARG A 203 -6.69 -21.92 5.29
CA ARG A 203 -6.27 -22.56 4.02
C ARG A 203 -5.80 -23.99 4.21
#